data_822fa506e916a677252c374eb9d9a7c5
#
_entry.id   822fa506e916a677252c374eb9d9a7c5
#
_cell.length_a   1.000
_cell.length_b   1.000
_cell.length_c   1.000
_cell.angle_alpha   90.00
_cell.angle_beta   90.00
_cell.angle_gamma   90.00
#
_symmetry.space_group_name_H-M   'P 1'
#
loop_
_entity.id
_entity.type
_entity.pdbx_description
1 polymer ?
#
loop_
_entity_poly.entity_id
_entity_poly.type
_entity_poly.pdbx_seq_one_letter_code
_entity_poly.pdbx_strand_id
1 'polypeptide(L)'
;TYYVRRRDESQVLAEYSERQKWRQERKKLNQQLMSLSPAERREARQQMKLYQELGLEKLPLDKEISFDGTVLDSRAEIILYEFLKNLGIVTEHNRPIDSGSYSYWPDFTFIIDGKRVYLEHMGKLEDHQYRRKQVEKIKNYKTHDIRLGENLIITSSNRHFQAPRILWQLVIRGVLSAAKARKLIKKIKK
;
A
#
# COMPACT_ATOMS: atom_id res chain seq x y z
N THR A 1 -27.39 -43.01 18.69
CA THR A 1 -28.09 -41.75 19.06
C THR A 1 -27.06 -40.62 18.96
N TYR A 2 -27.06 -39.87 17.88
CA TYR A 2 -26.17 -38.70 17.71
C TYR A 2 -26.74 -37.53 18.50
N TYR A 3 -26.07 -37.10 19.56
CA TYR A 3 -26.36 -35.86 20.27
C TYR A 3 -25.96 -34.69 19.38
N VAL A 4 -26.90 -34.10 18.67
CA VAL A 4 -26.73 -32.76 18.07
C VAL A 4 -26.76 -31.77 19.22
N ARG A 5 -25.62 -31.20 19.61
CA ARG A 5 -25.58 -30.08 20.55
C ARG A 5 -26.50 -28.98 19.99
N ARG A 6 -27.55 -28.62 20.73
CA ARG A 6 -28.34 -27.42 20.42
C ARG A 6 -27.38 -26.25 20.44
N ARG A 7 -27.14 -25.63 19.28
CA ARG A 7 -26.44 -24.36 19.23
C ARG A 7 -27.29 -23.36 20.00
N ASP A 8 -26.60 -22.51 20.77
CA ASP A 8 -27.25 -21.41 21.48
C ASP A 8 -27.96 -20.50 20.44
N GLU A 9 -29.21 -20.21 20.67
CA GLU A 9 -30.06 -19.43 19.75
C GLU A 9 -29.48 -18.04 19.51
N SER A 10 -28.84 -17.47 20.52
CA SER A 10 -28.11 -16.18 20.42
C SER A 10 -26.91 -16.24 19.46
N GLN A 11 -26.16 -17.34 19.45
CA GLN A 11 -25.04 -17.56 18.52
C GLN A 11 -25.53 -17.71 17.08
N VAL A 12 -26.62 -18.44 16.88
CA VAL A 12 -27.22 -18.62 15.55
C VAL A 12 -27.73 -17.30 14.99
N LEU A 13 -28.36 -16.48 15.81
CA LEU A 13 -28.84 -15.15 15.43
C LEU A 13 -27.68 -14.18 15.12
N ALA A 14 -26.59 -14.23 15.90
CA ALA A 14 -25.38 -13.44 15.64
C ALA A 14 -24.73 -13.85 14.31
N GLU A 15 -24.51 -15.14 14.05
CA GLU A 15 -24.00 -15.64 12.78
C GLU A 15 -24.90 -15.26 11.59
N TYR A 16 -26.23 -15.32 11.76
CA TYR A 16 -27.17 -14.91 10.72
C TYR A 16 -27.08 -13.42 10.43
N SER A 17 -27.01 -12.58 11.47
CA SER A 17 -26.85 -11.12 11.34
C SER A 17 -25.55 -10.78 10.62
N GLU A 18 -24.45 -11.42 10.97
CA GLU A 18 -23.15 -11.25 10.33
C GLU A 18 -23.19 -11.66 8.85
N ARG A 19 -23.78 -12.82 8.53
CA ARG A 19 -23.98 -13.26 7.13
C ARG A 19 -24.84 -12.28 6.32
N GLN A 20 -25.86 -11.65 6.93
CA GLN A 20 -26.66 -10.62 6.26
C GLN A 20 -25.87 -9.36 5.98
N LYS A 21 -25.04 -8.90 6.92
CA LYS A 21 -24.09 -7.78 6.71
C LYS A 21 -23.15 -8.09 5.54
N TRP A 22 -22.52 -9.26 5.54
CA TRP A 22 -21.65 -9.70 4.44
C TRP A 22 -22.33 -9.74 3.08
N ARG A 23 -23.60 -10.21 3.03
CA ARG A 23 -24.38 -10.22 1.79
C ARG A 23 -24.67 -8.81 1.27
N GLN A 24 -25.00 -7.88 2.16
CA GLN A 24 -25.26 -6.48 1.79
C GLN A 24 -23.98 -5.80 1.31
N GLU A 25 -22.90 -5.99 2.00
CA GLU A 25 -21.58 -5.46 1.64
C GLU A 25 -21.08 -6.01 0.30
N ARG A 26 -21.20 -7.31 0.10
CA ARG A 26 -20.92 -7.97 -1.19
C ARG A 26 -21.78 -7.43 -2.34
N LYS A 27 -23.07 -7.17 -2.09
CA LYS A 27 -23.96 -6.58 -3.09
C LYS A 27 -23.52 -5.15 -3.45
N LYS A 28 -23.15 -4.35 -2.45
CA LYS A 28 -22.63 -2.99 -2.63
C LYS A 28 -21.31 -2.99 -3.41
N LEU A 29 -20.37 -3.86 -3.05
CA LEU A 29 -19.10 -4.02 -3.76
C LEU A 29 -19.29 -4.48 -5.21
N ASN A 30 -20.21 -5.43 -5.46
CA ASN A 30 -20.55 -5.86 -6.82
C ASN A 30 -21.14 -4.71 -7.66
N GLN A 31 -22.00 -3.88 -7.07
CA GLN A 31 -22.53 -2.69 -7.76
C GLN A 31 -21.41 -1.69 -8.09
N GLN A 32 -20.50 -1.45 -7.16
CA GLN A 32 -19.31 -0.62 -7.41
C GLN A 32 -18.43 -1.20 -8.51
N LEU A 33 -18.21 -2.52 -8.49
CA LEU A 33 -17.43 -3.20 -9.53
C LEU A 33 -18.07 -3.10 -10.92
N MET A 34 -19.40 -3.17 -10.99
CA MET A 34 -20.16 -3.04 -12.24
C MET A 34 -20.15 -1.61 -12.79
N SER A 35 -20.01 -0.60 -11.93
CA SER A 35 -19.88 0.80 -12.36
C SER A 35 -18.49 1.15 -12.94
N LEU A 36 -17.48 0.28 -12.75
CA LEU A 36 -16.14 0.50 -13.27
C LEU A 36 -16.08 0.25 -14.79
N SER A 37 -15.30 1.03 -15.48
CA SER A 37 -14.94 0.78 -16.89
C SER A 37 -14.17 -0.54 -17.06
N PRO A 38 -14.11 -1.11 -18.27
CA PRO A 38 -13.33 -2.32 -18.53
C PRO A 38 -11.84 -2.20 -18.14
N ALA A 39 -11.25 -1.00 -18.30
CA ALA A 39 -9.87 -0.73 -17.91
C ALA A 39 -9.71 -0.79 -16.40
N GLU A 40 -10.55 -0.09 -15.64
CA GLU A 40 -10.55 -0.09 -14.18
C GLU A 40 -10.77 -1.50 -13.60
N ARG A 41 -11.67 -2.29 -14.19
CA ARG A 41 -11.86 -3.70 -13.78
C ARG A 41 -10.60 -4.55 -13.99
N ARG A 42 -9.86 -4.31 -15.08
CA ARG A 42 -8.58 -5.00 -15.33
C ARG A 42 -7.54 -4.63 -14.27
N GLU A 43 -7.42 -3.36 -13.97
CA GLU A 43 -6.50 -2.87 -12.93
C GLU A 43 -6.85 -3.43 -11.55
N ALA A 44 -8.11 -3.41 -11.15
CA ALA A 44 -8.56 -3.99 -9.89
C ALA A 44 -8.24 -5.50 -9.77
N ARG A 45 -8.43 -6.26 -10.87
CA ARG A 45 -8.05 -7.68 -10.89
C ARG A 45 -6.53 -7.89 -10.76
N GLN A 46 -5.73 -7.07 -11.41
CA GLN A 46 -4.27 -7.14 -11.30
C GLN A 46 -3.81 -6.83 -9.88
N GLN A 47 -4.44 -5.86 -9.25
CA GLN A 47 -4.17 -5.52 -7.85
C GLN A 47 -4.57 -6.65 -6.89
N MET A 48 -5.73 -7.26 -7.08
CA MET A 48 -6.13 -8.41 -6.27
C MET A 48 -5.15 -9.58 -6.39
N LYS A 49 -4.67 -9.87 -7.59
CA LYS A 49 -3.64 -10.90 -7.79
C LYS A 49 -2.33 -10.54 -7.07
N LEU A 50 -1.91 -9.27 -7.17
CA LEU A 50 -0.74 -8.81 -6.45
C LEU A 50 -0.91 -9.02 -4.94
N TYR A 51 -2.05 -8.67 -4.38
CA TYR A 51 -2.33 -8.84 -2.96
C TYR A 51 -2.27 -10.30 -2.54
N GLN A 52 -2.83 -11.21 -3.34
CA GLN A 52 -2.76 -12.65 -3.11
C GLN A 52 -1.32 -13.17 -3.18
N GLU A 53 -0.55 -12.79 -4.20
CA GLU A 53 0.86 -13.20 -4.35
C GLU A 53 1.75 -12.73 -3.17
N LEU A 54 1.39 -11.63 -2.54
CA LEU A 54 2.12 -11.03 -1.42
C LEU A 54 1.49 -11.35 -0.05
N GLY A 55 0.35 -12.07 -0.02
CA GLY A 55 -0.39 -12.35 1.22
C GLY A 55 -1.02 -11.12 1.88
N LEU A 56 -1.14 -10.00 1.15
CA LEU A 56 -1.65 -8.74 1.69
C LEU A 56 -3.15 -8.77 2.01
N GLU A 57 -3.89 -9.74 1.45
CA GLU A 57 -5.30 -9.96 1.76
C GLU A 57 -5.54 -10.38 3.23
N LYS A 58 -4.50 -10.87 3.89
CA LYS A 58 -4.56 -11.27 5.31
C LYS A 58 -4.31 -10.12 6.28
N LEU A 59 -3.92 -8.94 5.78
CA LEU A 59 -3.72 -7.78 6.65
C LEU A 59 -5.03 -7.31 7.25
N PRO A 60 -5.07 -7.01 8.57
CA PRO A 60 -6.25 -6.44 9.22
C PRO A 60 -6.67 -5.14 8.53
N LEU A 61 -7.97 -5.02 8.20
CA LEU A 61 -8.50 -3.84 7.51
C LEU A 61 -8.74 -2.65 8.45
N ASP A 62 -8.90 -2.95 9.72
CA ASP A 62 -9.28 -2.02 10.79
C ASP A 62 -8.09 -1.48 11.61
N LYS A 63 -6.88 -1.93 11.28
CA LYS A 63 -5.66 -1.56 12.03
C LYS A 63 -4.59 -0.99 11.11
N GLU A 64 -3.90 0.01 11.60
CA GLU A 64 -2.72 0.60 10.94
C GLU A 64 -1.43 -0.12 11.36
N ILE A 65 -1.47 -1.46 11.35
CA ILE A 65 -0.40 -2.34 11.83
C ILE A 65 -0.06 -3.35 10.73
N SER A 66 1.23 -3.50 10.44
CA SER A 66 1.77 -4.53 9.53
C SER A 66 1.81 -5.92 10.16
N PHE A 67 2.16 -6.95 9.40
CA PHE A 67 2.28 -8.34 9.90
C PHE A 67 3.33 -8.52 11.00
N ASP A 68 4.36 -7.67 11.05
CA ASP A 68 5.41 -7.72 12.07
C ASP A 68 5.14 -6.80 13.27
N GLY A 69 3.97 -6.16 13.30
CA GLY A 69 3.57 -5.26 14.36
C GLY A 69 4.03 -3.81 14.17
N THR A 70 4.69 -3.47 13.06
CA THR A 70 5.06 -2.07 12.77
C THR A 70 3.81 -1.23 12.56
N VAL A 71 3.68 -0.15 13.31
CA VAL A 71 2.60 0.83 13.17
C VAL A 71 2.97 1.82 12.08
N LEU A 72 2.03 2.09 11.16
CA LEU A 72 2.19 3.03 10.05
C LEU A 72 1.04 4.03 10.04
N ASP A 73 1.22 5.16 9.37
CA ASP A 73 0.26 6.28 9.43
C ASP A 73 -0.97 6.10 8.53
N SER A 74 -0.91 5.16 7.60
CA SER A 74 -2.03 4.89 6.70
C SER A 74 -2.06 3.46 6.18
N ARG A 75 -3.24 3.02 5.75
CA ARG A 75 -3.43 1.72 5.08
C ARG A 75 -2.57 1.59 3.81
N ALA A 76 -2.40 2.67 3.06
CA ALA A 76 -1.57 2.68 1.86
C ALA A 76 -0.10 2.43 2.19
N GLU A 77 0.39 3.00 3.27
CA GLU A 77 1.75 2.76 3.76
C GLU A 77 1.95 1.32 4.24
N ILE A 78 0.96 0.72 4.92
CA ILE A 78 1.03 -0.70 5.31
C ILE A 78 1.19 -1.59 4.07
N ILE A 79 0.37 -1.38 3.06
CA ILE A 79 0.44 -2.14 1.80
C ILE A 79 1.81 -1.96 1.14
N LEU A 80 2.31 -0.73 1.11
CA LEU A 80 3.61 -0.41 0.54
C LEU A 80 4.75 -1.02 1.34
N TYR A 81 4.69 -0.94 2.67
CA TYR A 81 5.65 -1.55 3.58
C TYR A 81 5.76 -3.07 3.37
N GLU A 82 4.63 -3.77 3.41
CA GLU A 82 4.59 -5.21 3.19
C GLU A 82 5.04 -5.59 1.78
N PHE A 83 4.70 -4.79 0.77
CA PHE A 83 5.18 -4.96 -0.59
C PHE A 83 6.71 -4.87 -0.68
N LEU A 84 7.32 -3.84 -0.07
CA LEU A 84 8.76 -3.64 -0.05
C LEU A 84 9.47 -4.78 0.71
N LYS A 85 8.91 -5.16 1.85
CA LYS A 85 9.41 -6.26 2.68
C LYS A 85 9.39 -7.60 1.93
N ASN A 86 8.31 -7.91 1.23
CA ASN A 86 8.22 -9.10 0.37
C ASN A 86 9.21 -9.10 -0.80
N LEU A 87 9.67 -7.93 -1.22
CA LEU A 87 10.77 -7.79 -2.18
C LEU A 87 12.15 -7.97 -1.54
N GLY A 88 12.22 -8.12 -0.21
CA GLY A 88 13.47 -8.19 0.55
C GLY A 88 14.18 -6.83 0.64
N ILE A 89 13.42 -5.74 0.55
CA ILE A 89 13.93 -4.38 0.68
C ILE A 89 13.76 -3.97 2.14
N VAL A 90 14.89 -3.71 2.80
CA VAL A 90 14.90 -3.19 4.17
C VAL A 90 14.63 -1.69 4.12
N THR A 91 13.62 -1.24 4.86
CA THR A 91 13.22 0.16 4.94
C THR A 91 13.25 0.64 6.36
N GLU A 92 13.62 1.91 6.56
CA GLU A 92 13.36 2.66 7.78
C GLU A 92 12.08 3.48 7.53
N HIS A 93 11.08 3.31 8.39
CA HIS A 93 9.81 4.05 8.32
C HIS A 93 9.89 5.30 9.21
N ASN A 94 9.32 6.42 8.74
CA ASN A 94 9.23 7.69 9.48
C ASN A 94 10.55 8.13 10.15
N ARG A 95 11.68 7.92 9.48
CA ARG A 95 12.95 8.42 9.98
C ARG A 95 13.07 9.92 9.71
N PRO A 96 13.27 10.74 10.76
CA PRO A 96 13.43 12.16 10.57
C PRO A 96 14.68 12.47 9.75
N ILE A 97 14.57 13.47 8.88
CA ILE A 97 15.71 14.11 8.26
C ILE A 97 16.02 15.32 9.13
N ASP A 98 17.12 15.27 9.85
CA ASP A 98 17.57 16.40 10.67
C ASP A 98 18.02 17.53 9.75
N SER A 99 17.26 18.62 9.79
CA SER A 99 17.52 19.84 9.03
C SER A 99 17.52 21.09 9.91
N GLY A 100 18.06 20.98 11.12
CA GLY A 100 18.10 22.08 12.09
C GLY A 100 16.72 22.36 12.68
N SER A 101 16.06 23.47 12.31
CA SER A 101 14.81 23.91 12.95
C SER A 101 13.57 23.12 12.54
N TYR A 102 13.64 22.32 11.47
CA TYR A 102 12.50 21.59 10.93
C TYR A 102 12.89 20.14 10.63
N SER A 103 12.11 19.20 11.18
CA SER A 103 12.25 17.78 10.84
C SER A 103 11.26 17.41 9.74
N TYR A 104 11.77 16.82 8.66
CA TYR A 104 10.95 16.23 7.62
C TYR A 104 10.94 14.71 7.78
N TRP A 105 9.81 14.10 7.50
CA TRP A 105 9.56 12.69 7.70
C TRP A 105 9.12 12.06 6.36
N PRO A 106 10.04 11.47 5.60
CA PRO A 106 9.65 10.65 4.45
C PRO A 106 9.03 9.35 4.95
N ASP A 107 8.04 8.84 4.23
CA ASP A 107 7.34 7.62 4.63
C ASP A 107 8.31 6.43 4.73
N PHE A 108 9.26 6.33 3.80
CA PHE A 108 10.28 5.27 3.82
C PHE A 108 11.66 5.80 3.41
N THR A 109 12.69 5.27 4.05
CA THR A 109 14.09 5.51 3.71
C THR A 109 14.79 4.18 3.45
N PHE A 110 15.57 4.10 2.36
CA PHE A 110 16.45 2.98 2.03
C PHE A 110 17.90 3.42 2.07
N ILE A 111 18.79 2.49 2.35
CA ILE A 111 20.24 2.70 2.18
C ILE A 111 20.71 1.84 1.01
N ILE A 112 21.26 2.49 -0.03
CA ILE A 112 21.79 1.84 -1.21
C ILE A 112 23.22 2.33 -1.41
N ASP A 113 24.18 1.42 -1.37
CA ASP A 113 25.61 1.76 -1.52
C ASP A 113 26.04 2.93 -0.62
N GLY A 114 25.53 2.94 0.63
CA GLY A 114 25.80 3.98 1.61
C GLY A 114 25.07 5.30 1.40
N LYS A 115 24.24 5.41 0.35
CA LYS A 115 23.43 6.60 0.05
C LYS A 115 21.99 6.39 0.48
N ARG A 116 21.38 7.45 1.03
CA ARG A 116 19.95 7.45 1.38
C ARG A 116 19.10 7.73 0.15
N VAL A 117 18.10 6.89 -0.06
CA VAL A 117 17.01 7.10 -1.02
C VAL A 117 15.71 7.15 -0.24
N TYR A 118 14.90 8.12 -0.54
CA TYR A 118 13.65 8.41 0.14
C TYR A 118 12.46 8.03 -0.73
N LEU A 119 11.40 7.54 -0.11
CA LEU A 119 10.15 7.27 -0.80
C LEU A 119 9.00 7.95 -0.05
N GLU A 120 8.20 8.67 -0.80
CA GLU A 120 7.01 9.37 -0.34
C GLU A 120 5.78 8.81 -1.06
N HIS A 121 4.74 8.47 -0.32
CA HIS A 121 3.50 7.95 -0.88
C HIS A 121 2.36 8.96 -0.77
N MET A 122 1.85 9.40 -1.92
CA MET A 122 0.78 10.38 -1.98
C MET A 122 -0.58 9.72 -2.19
N GLY A 123 -1.40 9.66 -1.14
CA GLY A 123 -2.66 8.93 -1.15
C GLY A 123 -3.89 9.70 -1.65
N LYS A 124 -3.96 11.02 -1.40
CA LYS A 124 -5.18 11.82 -1.58
C LYS A 124 -5.00 12.94 -2.60
N LEU A 125 -4.52 12.61 -3.80
CA LEU A 125 -4.21 13.61 -4.82
C LEU A 125 -5.44 14.33 -5.40
N GLU A 126 -6.66 13.83 -5.19
CA GLU A 126 -7.90 14.54 -5.53
C GLU A 126 -8.16 15.73 -4.61
N ASP A 127 -7.68 15.70 -3.38
CA ASP A 127 -7.82 16.80 -2.43
C ASP A 127 -6.85 17.94 -2.75
N HIS A 128 -7.40 19.11 -3.04
CA HIS A 128 -6.63 20.32 -3.39
C HIS A 128 -5.73 20.81 -2.26
N GLN A 129 -6.21 20.76 -1.00
CA GLN A 129 -5.42 21.21 0.15
C GLN A 129 -4.26 20.25 0.42
N TYR A 130 -4.54 18.94 0.34
CA TYR A 130 -3.52 17.91 0.44
C TYR A 130 -2.43 18.08 -0.64
N ARG A 131 -2.81 18.27 -1.92
CA ARG A 131 -1.85 18.51 -3.00
C ARG A 131 -0.94 19.72 -2.75
N ARG A 132 -1.51 20.84 -2.28
CA ARG A 132 -0.70 22.03 -1.96
C ARG A 132 0.34 21.71 -0.89
N LYS A 133 -0.05 21.04 0.20
CA LYS A 133 0.88 20.61 1.24
C LYS A 133 1.98 19.69 0.71
N GLN A 134 1.63 18.75 -0.16
CA GLN A 134 2.62 17.83 -0.76
C GLN A 134 3.61 18.56 -1.70
N VAL A 135 3.14 19.49 -2.51
CA VAL A 135 4.01 20.32 -3.35
C VAL A 135 4.97 21.15 -2.48
N GLU A 136 4.50 21.70 -1.38
CA GLU A 136 5.34 22.44 -0.43
C GLU A 136 6.36 21.53 0.26
N LYS A 137 5.94 20.35 0.71
CA LYS A 137 6.82 19.30 1.27
C LYS A 137 7.95 18.95 0.28
N ILE A 138 7.64 18.74 -1.01
CA ILE A 138 8.64 18.44 -2.04
C ILE A 138 9.60 19.62 -2.27
N LYS A 139 9.10 20.86 -2.28
CA LYS A 139 9.96 22.03 -2.37
C LYS A 139 10.93 22.12 -1.21
N ASN A 140 10.46 21.82 -0.01
CA ASN A 140 11.28 21.78 1.19
C ASN A 140 12.31 20.65 1.15
N TYR A 141 11.95 19.48 0.65
CA TYR A 141 12.91 18.39 0.43
C TYR A 141 14.08 18.84 -0.47
N LYS A 142 13.80 19.60 -1.52
CA LYS A 142 14.82 20.13 -2.43
C LYS A 142 15.85 21.02 -1.74
N THR A 143 15.47 21.77 -0.70
CA THR A 143 16.42 22.60 0.08
C THR A 143 17.40 21.77 0.92
N HIS A 144 17.12 20.47 1.09
CA HIS A 144 17.95 19.52 1.81
C HIS A 144 18.59 18.47 0.90
N ASP A 145 18.81 18.82 -0.38
CA ASP A 145 19.37 17.94 -1.41
C ASP A 145 18.61 16.62 -1.62
N ILE A 146 17.29 16.63 -1.28
CA ILE A 146 16.39 15.54 -1.58
C ILE A 146 15.61 15.90 -2.85
N ARG A 147 15.97 15.27 -3.96
CA ARG A 147 15.52 15.66 -5.29
C ARG A 147 14.76 14.55 -5.97
N LEU A 148 13.61 14.91 -6.51
CA LEU A 148 12.83 14.03 -7.36
C LEU A 148 13.66 13.65 -8.60
N GLY A 149 13.72 12.34 -8.86
CA GLY A 149 14.51 11.85 -9.97
C GLY A 149 15.94 11.42 -9.57
N GLU A 150 16.47 11.93 -8.46
CA GLU A 150 17.79 11.55 -7.94
C GLU A 150 17.65 10.57 -6.76
N ASN A 151 17.32 11.06 -5.59
CA ASN A 151 17.21 10.30 -4.35
C ASN A 151 15.83 10.33 -3.71
N LEU A 152 14.83 10.93 -4.36
CA LEU A 152 13.43 10.91 -3.95
C LEU A 152 12.58 10.13 -4.97
N ILE A 153 11.85 9.14 -4.47
CA ILE A 153 10.82 8.40 -5.19
C ILE A 153 9.46 8.88 -4.71
N ILE A 154 8.59 9.27 -5.62
CA ILE A 154 7.20 9.58 -5.32
C ILE A 154 6.33 8.48 -5.90
N THR A 155 5.49 7.90 -5.07
CA THR A 155 4.44 6.97 -5.45
C THR A 155 3.08 7.55 -5.15
N SER A 156 2.05 7.10 -5.83
CA SER A 156 0.68 7.53 -5.58
C SER A 156 -0.30 6.38 -5.76
N SER A 157 -1.38 6.40 -5.00
CA SER A 157 -2.52 5.53 -5.18
C SER A 157 -3.78 6.37 -5.35
N ASN A 158 -4.05 6.81 -6.56
CA ASN A 158 -5.29 7.59 -6.80
C ASN A 158 -6.54 6.74 -6.57
N ARG A 159 -6.52 5.46 -6.89
CA ARG A 159 -7.57 4.47 -6.63
C ARG A 159 -7.01 3.08 -6.38
N HIS A 160 -5.83 2.79 -6.96
CA HIS A 160 -5.22 1.47 -6.94
C HIS A 160 -3.71 1.55 -6.75
N PHE A 161 -3.17 0.61 -6.01
CA PHE A 161 -1.74 0.47 -5.80
C PHE A 161 -1.03 0.05 -7.10
N GLN A 162 -0.21 0.94 -7.67
CA GLN A 162 0.43 0.76 -8.99
C GLN A 162 1.77 0.01 -8.86
N ALA A 163 1.74 -1.26 -8.46
CA ALA A 163 2.93 -2.08 -8.26
C ALA A 163 3.93 -2.07 -9.42
N PRO A 164 3.53 -2.20 -10.71
CA PRO A 164 4.50 -2.16 -11.81
C PRO A 164 5.27 -0.84 -11.87
N ARG A 165 4.60 0.28 -11.61
CA ARG A 165 5.23 1.60 -11.62
C ARG A 165 6.23 1.74 -10.46
N ILE A 166 5.86 1.28 -9.28
CA ILE A 166 6.73 1.28 -8.11
C ILE A 166 7.96 0.40 -8.36
N LEU A 167 7.77 -0.80 -8.89
CA LEU A 167 8.88 -1.71 -9.23
C LEU A 167 9.89 -1.06 -10.18
N TRP A 168 9.43 -0.37 -11.23
CA TRP A 168 10.32 0.31 -12.15
C TRP A 168 11.04 1.50 -11.51
N GLN A 169 10.38 2.26 -10.64
CA GLN A 169 11.03 3.32 -9.89
C GLN A 169 12.15 2.76 -8.98
N LEU A 170 11.91 1.62 -8.34
CA LEU A 170 12.93 0.93 -7.52
C LEU A 170 14.09 0.40 -8.38
N VAL A 171 13.81 -0.09 -9.59
CA VAL A 171 14.86 -0.53 -10.53
C VAL A 171 15.73 0.63 -11.00
N ILE A 172 15.13 1.73 -11.41
CA ILE A 172 15.84 2.92 -11.88
C ILE A 172 16.81 3.46 -10.81
N ARG A 173 16.46 3.29 -9.54
CA ARG A 173 17.28 3.74 -8.40
C ARG A 173 18.25 2.67 -7.87
N GLY A 174 18.37 1.53 -8.52
CA GLY A 174 19.23 0.45 -8.08
C GLY A 174 18.78 -0.32 -6.82
N VAL A 175 17.57 -0.01 -6.30
CA VAL A 175 16.99 -0.71 -5.12
C VAL A 175 16.63 -2.15 -5.46
N LEU A 176 16.22 -2.40 -6.69
CA LEU A 176 15.71 -3.69 -7.15
C LEU A 176 16.32 -4.07 -8.51
N SER A 177 16.71 -5.32 -8.67
CA SER A 177 17.18 -5.78 -9.99
C SER A 177 16.03 -5.85 -11.00
N ALA A 178 16.31 -5.48 -12.26
CA ALA A 178 15.35 -5.54 -13.35
C ALA A 178 14.78 -6.97 -13.56
N ALA A 179 15.59 -8.01 -13.34
CA ALA A 179 15.16 -9.39 -13.45
C ALA A 179 14.08 -9.74 -12.40
N LYS A 180 14.27 -9.30 -11.15
CA LYS A 180 13.31 -9.52 -10.05
C LYS A 180 12.01 -8.77 -10.31
N ALA A 181 12.09 -7.51 -10.76
CA ALA A 181 10.92 -6.72 -11.13
C ALA A 181 10.11 -7.37 -12.27
N ARG A 182 10.77 -7.79 -13.35
CA ARG A 182 10.12 -8.49 -14.50
C ARG A 182 9.42 -9.78 -14.07
N LYS A 183 10.06 -10.57 -13.19
CA LYS A 183 9.48 -11.81 -12.66
C LYS A 183 8.16 -11.55 -11.93
N LEU A 184 8.13 -10.55 -11.06
CA LEU A 184 6.91 -10.20 -10.31
C LEU A 184 5.83 -9.61 -11.22
N ILE A 185 6.20 -8.71 -12.14
CA ILE A 185 5.23 -8.15 -13.11
C ILE A 185 4.57 -9.25 -13.96
N LYS A 186 5.33 -10.28 -14.37
CA LYS A 186 4.77 -11.43 -15.09
C LYS A 186 3.75 -12.21 -14.26
N LYS A 187 3.98 -12.38 -12.95
CA LYS A 187 3.05 -13.04 -12.04
C LYS A 187 1.73 -12.27 -11.89
N ILE A 188 1.82 -10.95 -11.75
CA ILE A 188 0.66 -10.07 -11.59
C ILE A 188 -0.21 -10.00 -12.87
N LYS A 189 0.42 -10.15 -14.05
CA LYS A 189 -0.27 -10.03 -15.35
C LYS A 189 -0.94 -11.33 -15.82
N LYS A 190 -0.55 -12.48 -15.30
CA LYS A 190 -1.20 -13.78 -15.57
C LYS A 190 -2.50 -13.92 -14.79
#